data_ad5815f08d521716e428065824e2e9d7
#
_entry.id   ad5815f08d521716e428065824e2e9d7
#
_cell.length_a   1.000
_cell.length_b   1.000
_cell.length_c   1.000
_cell.angle_alpha   90.00
_cell.angle_beta   90.00
_cell.angle_gamma   90.00
#
_symmetry.space_group_name_H-M   'P 1'
#
loop_
_entity.id
_entity.type
_entity.pdbx_description
1 polymer ?
#
loop_
_entity_poly.entity_id
_entity_poly.type
_entity_poly.pdbx_seq_one_letter_code
_entity_poly.pdbx_strand_id
1 'polypeptide(L)'
;NIGEAKPDRQRTIKEIDYESSNALRRNENRCILCGRCVKACKEIQVSNVWSFAERGSYTHLVADDGKKIGESSCVKGGTCVQLCPTGALTYQTVLGRGANWELTSVPSICIYCGVGCKIDFYKNRDNVLVKAMGNTTGPNNGHLCVKGRFGFDFVQSSKRLTAPLIKKNGVFEEVSWDEALDLIATRLTEIKEKYGADSIGSLSSAKCTNEENYLMQKFMRSVIGTNNIDHCARL
;
A
#
# COMPACT_ATOMS: atom_id res chain seq x y z
N ASN A 1 -10.79 54.08 10.64
CA ASN A 1 -9.74 53.68 11.58
C ASN A 1 -9.85 52.18 11.80
N ILE A 2 -9.08 51.42 11.05
CA ILE A 2 -8.84 50.01 11.35
C ILE A 2 -7.79 50.06 12.47
N GLY A 3 -8.23 49.85 13.72
CA GLY A 3 -7.32 49.81 14.86
C GLY A 3 -6.23 48.78 14.62
N GLU A 4 -5.00 49.02 15.05
CA GLU A 4 -3.93 48.07 15.00
C GLU A 4 -4.39 46.76 15.62
N ALA A 5 -4.47 45.72 14.80
CA ALA A 5 -4.70 44.37 15.27
C ALA A 5 -3.51 43.95 16.14
N LYS A 6 -3.65 44.07 17.46
CA LYS A 6 -2.66 43.53 18.40
C LYS A 6 -2.65 42.00 18.21
N PRO A 7 -1.54 41.42 17.75
CA PRO A 7 -1.42 39.97 17.75
C PRO A 7 -1.23 39.51 19.20
N ASP A 8 -2.30 39.34 19.93
CA ASP A 8 -2.30 38.87 21.29
C ASP A 8 -2.10 37.34 21.38
N ARG A 9 -1.22 36.83 20.52
CA ARG A 9 -0.96 35.39 20.46
C ARG A 9 0.51 35.06 20.32
N GLN A 10 1.07 34.60 21.41
CA GLN A 10 2.18 33.66 21.34
C GLN A 10 1.66 32.42 20.59
N ARG A 11 2.30 32.07 19.46
CA ARG A 11 2.01 30.86 18.70
C ARG A 11 2.24 29.66 19.62
N THR A 12 1.18 29.10 20.19
CA THR A 12 1.27 27.93 21.04
C THR A 12 1.84 26.81 20.16
N ILE A 13 2.96 26.21 20.56
CA ILE A 13 3.51 25.03 19.90
C ILE A 13 2.48 23.92 20.06
N LYS A 14 1.91 23.49 18.93
CA LYS A 14 0.89 22.45 18.92
C LYS A 14 1.52 21.07 19.00
N GLU A 15 0.76 20.13 19.50
CA GLU A 15 1.18 18.74 19.65
C GLU A 15 1.60 18.12 18.31
N ILE A 16 2.65 17.32 18.37
CA ILE A 16 3.17 16.57 17.25
C ILE A 16 2.88 15.09 17.50
N ASP A 17 2.09 14.47 16.64
CA ASP A 17 1.83 13.04 16.70
C ASP A 17 2.68 12.29 15.65
N TYR A 18 3.80 11.77 16.10
CA TYR A 18 4.74 11.01 15.28
C TYR A 18 4.70 9.49 15.54
N GLU A 19 4.03 9.06 16.59
CA GLU A 19 4.19 7.70 17.11
C GLU A 19 2.90 6.87 17.13
N SER A 20 1.74 7.52 17.19
CA SER A 20 0.49 6.79 17.36
C SER A 20 0.12 5.92 16.14
N SER A 21 0.60 6.27 14.93
CA SER A 21 0.30 5.54 13.72
C SER A 21 1.56 5.05 13.02
N ASN A 22 1.57 3.78 12.61
CA ASN A 22 2.64 3.19 11.80
C ASN A 22 2.64 3.63 10.32
N ALA A 23 1.62 4.35 9.87
CA ALA A 23 1.46 4.76 8.47
C ALA A 23 1.65 6.26 8.26
N LEU A 24 1.08 7.06 9.14
CA LEU A 24 0.97 8.51 9.02
C LEU A 24 1.58 9.21 10.23
N ARG A 25 2.13 10.40 9.99
CA ARG A 25 2.59 11.34 11.02
C ARG A 25 1.89 12.68 10.86
N ARG A 26 1.66 13.34 11.96
CA ARG A 26 1.01 14.65 12.02
C ARG A 26 1.89 15.66 12.74
N ASN A 27 2.07 16.83 12.13
CA ASN A 27 2.71 17.99 12.75
C ASN A 27 1.83 19.22 12.52
N GLU A 28 1.04 19.56 13.50
CA GLU A 28 0.11 20.68 13.41
C GLU A 28 0.79 22.05 13.24
N ASN A 29 2.04 22.18 13.64
CA ASN A 29 2.78 23.42 13.47
C ASN A 29 3.04 23.78 11.99
N ARG A 30 2.92 22.78 11.10
CA ARG A 30 3.02 22.94 9.64
C ARG A 30 1.66 23.13 8.95
N CYS A 31 0.56 23.01 9.69
CA CYS A 31 -0.78 23.08 9.13
C CYS A 31 -1.18 24.52 8.80
N ILE A 32 -1.59 24.77 7.56
CA ILE A 32 -2.11 26.05 7.08
C ILE A 32 -3.64 26.08 6.99
N LEU A 33 -4.31 25.10 7.56
CA LEU A 33 -5.78 24.98 7.58
C LEU A 33 -6.45 24.99 6.19
N CYS A 34 -5.78 24.49 5.15
CA CYS A 34 -6.28 24.53 3.79
C CYS A 34 -7.48 23.59 3.51
N GLY A 35 -7.82 22.70 4.43
CA GLY A 35 -8.99 21.80 4.34
C GLY A 35 -8.86 20.64 3.36
N ARG A 36 -7.78 20.50 2.59
CA ARG A 36 -7.63 19.43 1.58
C ARG A 36 -7.73 18.03 2.19
N CYS A 37 -7.14 17.80 3.35
CA CYS A 37 -7.21 16.53 4.06
C CYS A 37 -8.63 16.21 4.54
N VAL A 38 -9.37 17.20 5.01
CA VAL A 38 -10.77 17.06 5.44
C VAL A 38 -11.64 16.65 4.26
N LYS A 39 -11.56 17.40 3.15
CA LYS A 39 -12.30 17.07 1.92
C LYS A 39 -11.92 15.68 1.39
N ALA A 40 -10.65 15.36 1.29
CA ALA A 40 -10.19 14.06 0.83
C ALA A 40 -10.71 12.91 1.69
N CYS A 41 -10.71 13.09 3.02
CA CYS A 41 -11.21 12.08 3.92
C CYS A 41 -12.73 11.91 3.81
N LYS A 42 -13.46 13.00 3.61
CA LYS A 42 -14.92 13.01 3.49
C LYS A 42 -15.40 12.54 2.12
N GLU A 43 -14.88 13.09 1.05
CA GLU A 43 -15.44 12.95 -0.30
C GLU A 43 -14.80 11.79 -1.09
N ILE A 44 -13.53 11.46 -0.83
CA ILE A 44 -12.80 10.43 -1.57
C ILE A 44 -12.71 9.12 -0.76
N GLN A 45 -12.26 9.20 0.49
CA GLN A 45 -12.10 8.02 1.35
C GLN A 45 -13.39 7.63 2.08
N VAL A 46 -14.36 8.56 2.17
CA VAL A 46 -15.65 8.41 2.86
C VAL A 46 -15.50 7.94 4.31
N SER A 47 -14.39 8.30 4.95
CA SER A 47 -14.07 7.86 6.33
C SER A 47 -14.35 8.92 7.38
N ASN A 48 -14.46 10.20 7.00
CA ASN A 48 -14.82 11.35 7.85
C ASN A 48 -13.97 11.52 9.14
N VAL A 49 -12.73 11.04 9.14
CA VAL A 49 -11.85 11.11 10.32
C VAL A 49 -11.38 12.52 10.60
N TRP A 50 -11.01 13.28 9.54
CA TRP A 50 -10.50 14.63 9.69
C TRP A 50 -11.63 15.67 9.74
N SER A 51 -11.58 16.53 10.73
CA SER A 51 -12.46 17.69 10.87
C SER A 51 -11.70 18.88 11.44
N PHE A 52 -12.31 20.05 11.42
CA PHE A 52 -11.84 21.21 12.15
C PHE A 52 -12.55 21.30 13.49
N ALA A 53 -11.80 21.50 14.55
CA ALA A 53 -12.33 21.85 15.87
C ALA A 53 -12.14 23.33 16.12
N GLU A 54 -12.96 23.86 17.02
CA GLU A 54 -13.01 25.27 17.43
C GLU A 54 -13.26 26.25 16.27
N ARG A 55 -13.04 27.53 16.48
CA ARG A 55 -13.27 28.59 15.49
C ARG A 55 -12.33 29.76 15.64
N GLY A 56 -12.30 30.61 14.61
CA GLY A 56 -11.44 31.78 14.58
C GLY A 56 -9.97 31.38 14.68
N SER A 57 -9.24 32.08 15.51
CA SER A 57 -7.82 31.86 15.72
C SER A 57 -7.50 30.55 16.48
N TYR A 58 -8.50 29.87 17.06
CA TYR A 58 -8.35 28.58 17.74
C TYR A 58 -8.59 27.38 16.82
N THR A 59 -9.08 27.63 15.61
CA THR A 59 -9.32 26.56 14.65
C THR A 59 -8.08 25.70 14.46
N HIS A 60 -8.24 24.39 14.58
CA HIS A 60 -7.20 23.40 14.36
C HIS A 60 -7.76 22.11 13.78
N LEU A 61 -6.90 21.30 13.17
CA LEU A 61 -7.26 20.03 12.58
C LEU A 61 -7.33 18.95 13.67
N VAL A 62 -8.41 18.16 13.69
CA VAL A 62 -8.56 17.03 14.61
C VAL A 62 -8.95 15.76 13.89
N ALA A 63 -8.59 14.63 14.49
CA ALA A 63 -9.07 13.30 14.10
C ALA A 63 -10.06 12.82 15.17
N ASP A 64 -11.26 12.36 14.75
CA ASP A 64 -12.29 11.78 15.63
C ASP A 64 -12.38 12.46 17.01
N ASP A 65 -12.86 13.68 17.06
CA ASP A 65 -13.05 14.42 18.32
C ASP A 65 -11.77 14.66 19.15
N GLY A 66 -10.61 14.73 18.50
CA GLY A 66 -9.34 15.05 19.14
C GLY A 66 -8.46 13.87 19.49
N LYS A 67 -8.77 12.67 19.01
CA LYS A 67 -7.94 11.48 19.19
C LYS A 67 -6.61 11.58 18.44
N LYS A 68 -5.62 10.84 18.89
CA LYS A 68 -4.41 10.58 18.10
C LYS A 68 -4.74 9.76 16.86
N ILE A 69 -3.98 9.92 15.79
CA ILE A 69 -4.26 9.24 14.49
C ILE A 69 -4.34 7.73 14.63
N GLY A 70 -3.46 7.12 15.40
CA GLY A 70 -3.43 5.67 15.61
C GLY A 70 -4.61 5.12 16.40
N GLU A 71 -5.27 5.97 17.19
CA GLU A 71 -6.41 5.65 18.05
C GLU A 71 -7.75 6.01 17.39
N SER A 72 -7.70 6.68 16.23
CA SER A 72 -8.86 7.12 15.50
C SER A 72 -9.42 6.01 14.59
N SER A 73 -10.62 6.23 14.04
CA SER A 73 -11.25 5.35 13.05
C SER A 73 -10.55 5.35 11.68
N CYS A 74 -9.35 5.92 11.58
CA CYS A 74 -8.60 6.07 10.33
C CYS A 74 -8.29 4.72 9.67
N VAL A 75 -8.80 4.53 8.46
CA VAL A 75 -8.53 3.34 7.61
C VAL A 75 -7.16 3.38 6.92
N LYS A 76 -6.32 4.37 7.24
CA LYS A 76 -4.96 4.54 6.69
C LYS A 76 -4.91 4.60 5.15
N GLY A 77 -5.93 5.19 4.51
CA GLY A 77 -5.97 5.34 3.05
C GLY A 77 -4.87 6.26 2.49
N GLY A 78 -4.41 7.24 3.29
CA GLY A 78 -3.26 8.10 2.99
C GLY A 78 -3.47 9.16 1.90
N THR A 79 -4.66 9.31 1.35
CA THR A 79 -4.97 10.37 0.36
C THR A 79 -4.76 11.76 0.96
N CYS A 80 -5.07 11.94 2.26
CA CYS A 80 -4.82 13.18 3.00
C CYS A 80 -3.32 13.57 3.03
N VAL A 81 -2.43 12.59 3.12
CA VAL A 81 -0.97 12.82 3.08
C VAL A 81 -0.52 13.24 1.68
N GLN A 82 -1.02 12.55 0.65
CA GLN A 82 -0.70 12.86 -0.74
C GLN A 82 -1.11 14.30 -1.13
N LEU A 83 -2.19 14.81 -0.56
CA LEU A 83 -2.75 16.13 -0.85
C LEU A 83 -2.25 17.24 0.10
N CYS A 84 -1.51 16.91 1.16
CA CYS A 84 -1.01 17.89 2.12
C CYS A 84 0.13 18.73 1.52
N PRO A 85 -0.05 20.06 1.29
CA PRO A 85 0.95 20.87 0.61
C PRO A 85 2.15 21.25 1.48
N THR A 86 2.00 21.15 2.81
CA THR A 86 2.99 21.65 3.76
C THR A 86 3.73 20.57 4.54
N GLY A 87 3.34 19.29 4.31
CA GLY A 87 3.88 18.17 5.10
C GLY A 87 3.45 18.20 6.56
N ALA A 88 2.32 18.83 6.88
CA ALA A 88 1.66 18.67 8.18
C ALA A 88 1.21 17.23 8.40
N LEU A 89 0.83 16.55 7.32
CA LEU A 89 0.63 15.09 7.27
C LEU A 89 1.71 14.50 6.37
N THR A 90 2.43 13.51 6.87
CA THR A 90 3.52 12.84 6.14
C THR A 90 3.45 11.33 6.29
N TYR A 91 4.12 10.62 5.40
CA TYR A 91 4.30 9.18 5.54
C TYR A 91 5.31 8.88 6.65
N GLN A 92 5.02 7.87 7.46
CA GLN A 92 5.95 7.39 8.49
C GLN A 92 7.27 6.93 7.87
N THR A 93 7.22 6.32 6.69
CA THR A 93 8.36 5.71 6.00
C THR A 93 9.34 6.69 5.36
N VAL A 94 8.94 7.96 5.15
CA VAL A 94 9.77 8.96 4.42
C VAL A 94 10.80 9.64 5.32
N LEU A 95 10.56 9.68 6.63
CA LEU A 95 11.37 10.47 7.54
C LEU A 95 12.80 9.98 7.63
N GLY A 96 13.74 10.89 7.42
CA GLY A 96 15.17 10.60 7.44
C GLY A 96 15.68 9.82 6.22
N ARG A 97 14.82 9.61 5.19
CA ARG A 97 15.17 8.79 4.02
C ARG A 97 15.30 9.58 2.72
N GLY A 98 15.42 10.88 2.79
CA GLY A 98 15.60 11.79 1.67
C GLY A 98 14.50 12.83 1.51
N ALA A 99 14.83 13.95 0.90
CA ALA A 99 13.89 15.00 0.54
C ALA A 99 13.12 14.60 -0.73
N ASN A 100 11.91 15.15 -0.95
CA ASN A 100 11.08 14.79 -2.10
C ASN A 100 11.77 14.95 -3.45
N TRP A 101 12.64 15.95 -3.59
CA TRP A 101 13.40 16.21 -4.83
C TRP A 101 14.60 15.28 -5.02
N GLU A 102 14.96 14.50 -4.02
CA GLU A 102 16.02 13.50 -4.10
C GLU A 102 15.49 12.10 -4.44
N LEU A 103 14.16 11.93 -4.40
CA LEU A 103 13.52 10.65 -4.67
C LEU A 103 13.29 10.47 -6.16
N THR A 104 13.58 9.28 -6.65
CA THR A 104 13.27 8.87 -8.02
C THR A 104 11.96 8.10 -8.05
N SER A 105 11.05 8.49 -8.94
CA SER A 105 9.79 7.79 -9.18
C SER A 105 9.97 6.61 -10.13
N VAL A 106 9.38 5.47 -9.79
CA VAL A 106 9.34 4.26 -10.62
C VAL A 106 7.87 3.85 -10.77
N PRO A 107 7.29 3.97 -11.98
CA PRO A 107 5.91 3.55 -12.22
C PRO A 107 5.78 2.03 -12.16
N SER A 108 4.68 1.56 -11.61
CA SER A 108 4.38 0.14 -11.44
C SER A 108 2.86 -0.09 -11.33
N ILE A 109 2.49 -1.35 -11.11
CA ILE A 109 1.12 -1.76 -10.83
C ILE A 109 1.07 -2.40 -9.44
N CYS A 110 0.01 -2.10 -8.69
CA CYS A 110 -0.23 -2.71 -7.39
C CYS A 110 -0.55 -4.20 -7.55
N ILE A 111 0.13 -5.04 -6.77
CA ILE A 111 0.03 -6.51 -6.86
C ILE A 111 -1.07 -7.11 -5.96
N TYR A 112 -1.81 -6.31 -5.21
CA TYR A 112 -2.66 -6.84 -4.13
C TYR A 112 -4.04 -7.32 -4.57
N CYS A 113 -4.55 -6.84 -5.70
CA CYS A 113 -5.85 -7.29 -6.20
C CYS A 113 -6.04 -6.96 -7.68
N GLY A 114 -7.08 -7.55 -8.30
CA GLY A 114 -7.41 -7.41 -9.71
C GLY A 114 -7.85 -6.02 -10.17
N VAL A 115 -7.93 -5.01 -9.29
CA VAL A 115 -8.19 -3.61 -9.69
C VAL A 115 -7.08 -3.07 -10.59
N GLY A 116 -5.83 -3.55 -10.41
CA GLY A 116 -4.70 -3.11 -11.24
C GLY A 116 -4.34 -1.64 -11.06
N CYS A 117 -4.42 -1.11 -9.84
CA CYS A 117 -4.09 0.28 -9.55
C CYS A 117 -2.69 0.64 -10.02
N LYS A 118 -2.57 1.67 -10.85
CA LYS A 118 -1.26 2.24 -11.16
C LYS A 118 -0.70 2.99 -9.96
N ILE A 119 0.57 2.74 -9.70
CA ILE A 119 1.29 3.20 -8.53
C ILE A 119 2.65 3.73 -8.92
N ASP A 120 3.07 4.83 -8.32
CA ASP A 120 4.42 5.34 -8.43
C ASP A 120 5.15 5.05 -7.12
N PHE A 121 6.14 4.16 -7.18
CA PHE A 121 7.06 3.94 -6.08
C PHE A 121 8.16 5.00 -6.11
N TYR A 122 8.51 5.51 -4.94
CA TYR A 122 9.60 6.46 -4.77
C TYR A 122 10.74 5.81 -4.02
N LYS A 123 11.90 5.78 -4.63
CA LYS A 123 13.14 5.28 -4.03
C LYS A 123 14.12 6.42 -3.76
N ASN A 124 14.91 6.28 -2.70
CA ASN A 124 16.02 7.16 -2.39
C ASN A 124 17.30 6.79 -3.16
N ARG A 125 18.40 7.48 -2.90
CA ARG A 125 19.71 7.25 -3.53
C ARG A 125 20.27 5.85 -3.25
N ASP A 126 19.92 5.26 -2.11
CA ASP A 126 20.32 3.91 -1.72
C ASP A 126 19.41 2.82 -2.32
N ASN A 127 18.57 3.15 -3.29
CA ASN A 127 17.55 2.29 -3.88
C ASN A 127 16.49 1.75 -2.89
N VAL A 128 16.35 2.38 -1.72
CA VAL A 128 15.33 2.01 -0.74
C VAL A 128 13.99 2.63 -1.13
N LEU A 129 12.94 1.81 -1.23
CA LEU A 129 11.56 2.29 -1.41
C LEU A 129 11.09 2.98 -0.14
N VAL A 130 10.69 4.23 -0.26
CA VAL A 130 10.33 5.08 0.88
C VAL A 130 8.86 5.47 0.92
N LYS A 131 8.19 5.55 -0.24
CA LYS A 131 6.75 5.79 -0.32
C LYS A 131 6.16 5.29 -1.62
N ALA A 132 4.84 5.15 -1.62
CA ALA A 132 4.04 4.86 -2.80
C ALA A 132 2.95 5.93 -2.97
N MET A 133 2.75 6.40 -4.19
CA MET A 133 1.68 7.33 -4.54
C MET A 133 0.83 6.75 -5.66
N GLY A 134 -0.48 7.07 -5.66
CA GLY A 134 -1.35 6.67 -6.75
C GLY A 134 -1.03 7.48 -8.01
N ASN A 135 -0.91 6.80 -9.14
CA ASN A 135 -0.75 7.43 -10.43
C ASN A 135 -2.12 7.80 -11.02
N THR A 136 -2.25 9.02 -11.54
CA THR A 136 -3.52 9.56 -12.04
C THR A 136 -3.93 9.00 -13.40
N THR A 137 -3.03 8.34 -14.12
CA THR A 137 -3.32 7.75 -15.45
C THR A 137 -3.90 6.33 -15.37
N GLY A 138 -4.05 5.79 -14.15
CA GLY A 138 -4.58 4.44 -13.92
C GLY A 138 -6.08 4.43 -13.60
N PRO A 139 -6.68 3.25 -13.54
CA PRO A 139 -8.10 3.07 -13.19
C PRO A 139 -8.42 3.59 -11.78
N ASN A 140 -7.44 3.68 -10.93
CA ASN A 140 -7.53 4.20 -9.57
C ASN A 140 -7.50 5.73 -9.47
N ASN A 141 -7.31 6.45 -10.57
CA ASN A 141 -7.33 7.92 -10.65
C ASN A 141 -6.54 8.60 -9.50
N GLY A 142 -5.32 8.11 -9.23
CA GLY A 142 -4.45 8.64 -8.18
C GLY A 142 -4.78 8.17 -6.75
N HIS A 143 -5.80 7.34 -6.55
CA HIS A 143 -6.20 6.85 -5.23
C HIS A 143 -5.63 5.46 -4.98
N LEU A 144 -5.30 5.17 -3.73
CA LEU A 144 -4.82 3.87 -3.27
C LEU A 144 -5.49 3.52 -1.94
N CYS A 145 -5.74 2.23 -1.74
CA CYS A 145 -6.07 1.70 -0.42
C CYS A 145 -4.82 1.58 0.45
N VAL A 146 -5.01 1.23 1.72
CA VAL A 146 -3.91 1.05 2.68
C VAL A 146 -2.82 0.10 2.18
N LYS A 147 -3.18 -1.00 1.53
CA LYS A 147 -2.22 -2.00 1.04
C LYS A 147 -1.33 -1.44 -0.08
N GLY A 148 -1.94 -0.84 -1.12
CA GLY A 148 -1.17 -0.26 -2.22
C GLY A 148 -0.27 0.89 -1.78
N ARG A 149 -0.70 1.66 -0.77
CA ARG A 149 0.04 2.84 -0.30
C ARG A 149 1.15 2.51 0.70
N PHE A 150 0.95 1.54 1.58
CA PHE A 150 1.87 1.28 2.70
C PHE A 150 2.41 -0.15 2.73
N GLY A 151 1.85 -1.07 1.96
CA GLY A 151 2.21 -2.48 2.01
C GLY A 151 3.33 -2.89 1.03
N PHE A 152 4.34 -2.07 0.83
CA PHE A 152 5.43 -2.34 -0.12
C PHE A 152 6.76 -2.75 0.54
N ASP A 153 6.83 -2.82 1.84
CA ASP A 153 8.02 -3.18 2.61
C ASP A 153 8.53 -4.61 2.31
N PHE A 154 7.62 -5.52 1.92
CA PHE A 154 7.99 -6.87 1.50
C PHE A 154 8.98 -6.91 0.33
N VAL A 155 9.00 -5.89 -0.53
CA VAL A 155 9.90 -5.82 -1.70
C VAL A 155 11.36 -5.88 -1.28
N GLN A 156 11.68 -5.28 -0.13
CA GLN A 156 13.05 -5.16 0.40
C GLN A 156 13.24 -5.95 1.71
N SER A 157 12.31 -6.84 2.02
CA SER A 157 12.42 -7.69 3.21
C SER A 157 13.55 -8.69 3.06
N SER A 158 14.43 -8.78 4.06
CA SER A 158 15.46 -9.81 4.13
C SER A 158 14.91 -11.24 4.23
N LYS A 159 13.62 -11.37 4.57
CA LYS A 159 12.92 -12.66 4.61
C LYS A 159 12.31 -13.07 3.26
N ARG A 160 12.42 -12.20 2.24
CA ARG A 160 11.92 -12.51 0.90
C ARG A 160 12.79 -13.59 0.27
N LEU A 161 12.16 -14.63 -0.28
CA LEU A 161 12.85 -15.63 -1.08
C LEU A 161 13.35 -14.99 -2.38
N THR A 162 14.64 -15.18 -2.69
CA THR A 162 15.30 -14.65 -3.88
C THR A 162 15.65 -15.73 -4.89
N ALA A 163 15.55 -16.99 -4.47
CA ALA A 163 15.76 -18.18 -5.29
C ALA A 163 14.68 -19.23 -5.00
N PRO A 164 14.40 -20.14 -5.93
CA PRO A 164 13.56 -21.30 -5.67
C PRO A 164 14.15 -22.20 -4.61
N LEU A 165 13.30 -22.84 -3.83
CA LEU A 165 13.71 -23.79 -2.78
C LEU A 165 13.09 -25.15 -3.05
N ILE A 166 13.92 -26.20 -3.00
CA ILE A 166 13.47 -27.61 -3.04
C ILE A 166 13.75 -28.25 -1.69
N LYS A 167 12.77 -28.98 -1.15
CA LYS A 167 12.93 -29.73 0.09
C LYS A 167 13.61 -31.07 -0.19
N LYS A 168 14.89 -31.22 0.21
CA LYS A 168 15.67 -32.45 0.13
C LYS A 168 15.92 -32.96 1.55
N ASN A 169 15.57 -34.21 1.84
CA ASN A 169 15.76 -34.82 3.16
C ASN A 169 15.23 -34.01 4.36
N GLY A 170 14.11 -33.29 4.15
CA GLY A 170 13.48 -32.49 5.19
C GLY A 170 13.99 -31.05 5.31
N VAL A 171 15.09 -30.69 4.62
CA VAL A 171 15.70 -29.35 4.61
C VAL A 171 15.44 -28.67 3.28
N PHE A 172 15.16 -27.34 3.30
CA PHE A 172 15.03 -26.54 2.08
C PHE A 172 16.42 -26.11 1.60
N GLU A 173 16.71 -26.37 0.31
CA GLU A 173 17.94 -26.00 -0.36
C GLU A 173 17.61 -25.06 -1.54
N GLU A 174 18.46 -24.05 -1.75
CA GLU A 174 18.34 -23.17 -2.91
C GLU A 174 18.76 -23.93 -4.19
N VAL A 175 17.95 -23.74 -5.25
CA VAL A 175 18.18 -24.36 -6.56
C VAL A 175 17.99 -23.34 -7.68
N SER A 176 18.37 -23.70 -8.91
CA SER A 176 18.07 -22.89 -10.08
C SER A 176 16.57 -22.94 -10.44
N TRP A 177 16.11 -21.96 -11.22
CA TRP A 177 14.75 -21.98 -11.76
C TRP A 177 14.52 -23.17 -12.67
N ASP A 178 15.51 -23.57 -13.48
CA ASP A 178 15.40 -24.71 -14.39
C ASP A 178 15.21 -26.01 -13.59
N GLU A 179 16.04 -26.25 -12.56
CA GLU A 179 15.89 -27.42 -11.68
C GLU A 179 14.52 -27.47 -11.01
N ALA A 180 14.04 -26.32 -10.51
CA ALA A 180 12.73 -26.25 -9.85
C ALA A 180 11.57 -26.51 -10.82
N LEU A 181 11.62 -25.93 -12.01
CA LEU A 181 10.58 -26.08 -13.04
C LEU A 181 10.57 -27.50 -13.60
N ASP A 182 11.71 -28.12 -13.84
CA ASP A 182 11.83 -29.51 -14.30
C ASP A 182 11.23 -30.48 -13.28
N LEU A 183 11.52 -30.26 -11.99
CA LEU A 183 10.92 -31.06 -10.93
C LEU A 183 9.39 -30.92 -10.90
N ILE A 184 8.88 -29.69 -11.01
CA ILE A 184 7.44 -29.42 -11.01
C ILE A 184 6.79 -30.07 -12.22
N ALA A 185 7.35 -29.90 -13.43
CA ALA A 185 6.83 -30.47 -14.65
C ALA A 185 6.79 -32.00 -14.57
N THR A 186 7.86 -32.63 -14.14
CA THR A 186 7.97 -34.09 -13.96
C THR A 186 6.89 -34.60 -13.01
N ARG A 187 6.75 -33.96 -11.84
CA ARG A 187 5.79 -34.40 -10.81
C ARG A 187 4.34 -34.22 -11.25
N LEU A 188 4.02 -33.10 -11.89
CA LEU A 188 2.67 -32.87 -12.40
C LEU A 188 2.32 -33.86 -13.53
N THR A 189 3.29 -34.21 -14.41
CA THR A 189 3.12 -35.19 -15.46
C THR A 189 2.88 -36.58 -14.86
N GLU A 190 3.71 -37.04 -13.93
CA GLU A 190 3.55 -38.32 -13.24
C GLU A 190 2.16 -38.46 -12.58
N ILE A 191 1.71 -37.39 -11.88
CA ILE A 191 0.41 -37.39 -11.22
C ILE A 191 -0.73 -37.46 -12.25
N LYS A 192 -0.64 -36.64 -13.32
CA LYS A 192 -1.65 -36.62 -14.38
C LYS A 192 -1.75 -37.93 -15.09
N GLU A 193 -0.64 -38.61 -15.43
CA GLU A 193 -0.62 -39.91 -16.06
C GLU A 193 -1.18 -41.01 -15.17
N LYS A 194 -0.87 -40.97 -13.88
CA LYS A 194 -1.26 -41.99 -12.93
C LYS A 194 -2.71 -41.86 -12.46
N TYR A 195 -3.18 -40.65 -12.25
CA TYR A 195 -4.47 -40.38 -11.56
C TYR A 195 -5.45 -39.56 -12.41
N GLY A 196 -5.05 -39.12 -13.60
CA GLY A 196 -5.84 -38.24 -14.47
C GLY A 196 -5.70 -36.76 -14.15
N ALA A 197 -6.09 -35.91 -15.10
CA ALA A 197 -5.97 -34.43 -14.95
C ALA A 197 -6.78 -33.86 -13.79
N ASP A 198 -7.94 -34.45 -13.50
CA ASP A 198 -8.84 -33.99 -12.44
C ASP A 198 -8.34 -34.28 -11.01
N SER A 199 -7.23 -35.03 -10.87
CA SER A 199 -6.53 -35.20 -9.60
C SER A 199 -5.73 -33.97 -9.18
N ILE A 200 -5.54 -33.02 -10.10
CA ILE A 200 -4.80 -31.79 -9.88
C ILE A 200 -5.80 -30.64 -9.76
N GLY A 201 -5.68 -29.86 -8.68
CA GLY A 201 -6.46 -28.65 -8.46
C GLY A 201 -5.57 -27.44 -8.22
N SER A 202 -6.09 -26.24 -8.48
CA SER A 202 -5.40 -24.99 -8.22
C SER A 202 -6.29 -23.99 -7.47
N LEU A 203 -5.68 -23.20 -6.62
CA LEU A 203 -6.32 -22.08 -5.95
C LEU A 203 -5.64 -20.77 -6.36
N SER A 204 -6.45 -19.85 -6.88
CA SER A 204 -6.04 -18.48 -7.18
C SER A 204 -6.57 -17.53 -6.10
N SER A 205 -6.56 -16.24 -6.35
CA SER A 205 -7.00 -15.27 -5.34
C SER A 205 -7.59 -14.01 -5.96
N ALA A 206 -8.61 -13.46 -5.32
CA ALA A 206 -9.09 -12.10 -5.60
C ALA A 206 -8.04 -11.01 -5.22
N LYS A 207 -6.97 -11.40 -4.55
CA LYS A 207 -5.83 -10.53 -4.19
C LYS A 207 -4.67 -10.62 -5.18
N CYS A 208 -4.78 -11.47 -6.19
CA CYS A 208 -3.84 -11.52 -7.32
C CYS A 208 -4.22 -10.49 -8.39
N THR A 209 -3.28 -10.16 -9.26
CA THR A 209 -3.56 -9.34 -10.44
C THR A 209 -4.44 -10.10 -11.44
N ASN A 210 -5.03 -9.40 -12.38
CA ASN A 210 -5.82 -10.03 -13.44
C ASN A 210 -4.96 -10.96 -14.31
N GLU A 211 -3.71 -10.56 -14.56
CA GLU A 211 -2.74 -11.33 -15.34
C GLU A 211 -2.39 -12.65 -14.66
N GLU A 212 -2.15 -12.64 -13.35
CA GLU A 212 -1.88 -13.86 -12.58
C GLU A 212 -3.07 -14.81 -12.60
N ASN A 213 -4.27 -14.30 -12.39
CA ASN A 213 -5.50 -15.11 -12.45
C ASN A 213 -5.73 -15.71 -13.84
N TYR A 214 -5.51 -14.92 -14.89
CA TYR A 214 -5.61 -15.40 -16.27
C TYR A 214 -4.60 -16.50 -16.59
N LEU A 215 -3.33 -16.29 -16.23
CA LEU A 215 -2.27 -17.26 -16.48
C LEU A 215 -2.50 -18.57 -15.72
N MET A 216 -2.94 -18.51 -14.47
CA MET A 216 -3.25 -19.71 -13.69
C MET A 216 -4.42 -20.48 -14.33
N GLN A 217 -5.47 -19.78 -14.74
CA GLN A 217 -6.62 -20.43 -15.40
C GLN A 217 -6.22 -21.05 -16.74
N LYS A 218 -5.40 -20.34 -17.53
CA LYS A 218 -4.88 -20.85 -18.80
C LYS A 218 -4.02 -22.10 -18.60
N PHE A 219 -3.13 -22.09 -17.58
CA PHE A 219 -2.30 -23.24 -17.23
C PHE A 219 -3.15 -24.47 -16.89
N MET A 220 -4.12 -24.31 -15.99
CA MET A 220 -4.97 -25.44 -15.58
C MET A 220 -5.79 -26.01 -16.73
N ARG A 221 -6.36 -25.18 -17.59
CA ARG A 221 -7.22 -25.65 -18.70
C ARG A 221 -6.45 -26.16 -19.91
N SER A 222 -5.37 -25.45 -20.30
CA SER A 222 -4.64 -25.76 -21.53
C SER A 222 -3.50 -26.76 -21.33
N VAL A 223 -2.84 -26.77 -20.18
CA VAL A 223 -1.67 -27.62 -19.89
C VAL A 223 -2.09 -28.84 -19.07
N ILE A 224 -2.71 -28.61 -17.92
CA ILE A 224 -3.17 -29.73 -17.07
C ILE A 224 -4.38 -30.43 -17.70
N GLY A 225 -5.32 -29.68 -18.25
CA GLY A 225 -6.52 -30.23 -18.90
C GLY A 225 -7.69 -30.43 -17.91
N THR A 226 -7.78 -29.60 -16.87
CA THR A 226 -8.86 -29.67 -15.88
C THR A 226 -9.48 -28.29 -15.64
N ASN A 227 -10.74 -28.27 -15.16
CA ASN A 227 -11.41 -27.06 -14.68
C ASN A 227 -11.35 -26.93 -13.15
N ASN A 228 -10.57 -27.73 -12.46
CA ASN A 228 -10.41 -27.70 -11.01
C ASN A 228 -9.58 -26.49 -10.55
N ILE A 229 -10.12 -25.32 -10.77
CA ILE A 229 -9.54 -24.05 -10.33
C ILE A 229 -10.60 -23.19 -9.64
N ASP A 230 -10.26 -22.67 -8.49
CA ASP A 230 -11.13 -21.79 -7.72
C ASP A 230 -10.32 -20.67 -7.03
N HIS A 231 -10.97 -19.80 -6.28
CA HIS A 231 -10.32 -18.71 -5.55
C HIS A 231 -11.02 -18.38 -4.25
N CYS A 232 -10.31 -17.65 -3.37
CA CYS A 232 -10.72 -17.38 -1.99
C CYS A 232 -11.97 -16.49 -1.84
N ALA A 233 -12.44 -15.81 -2.86
CA ALA A 233 -13.60 -14.91 -2.79
C ALA A 233 -14.92 -15.60 -3.22
N ARG A 234 -14.89 -16.89 -3.53
CA ARG A 234 -16.07 -17.66 -3.83
C ARG A 234 -16.66 -18.23 -2.54
N LEU A 235 -17.56 -17.46 -1.95
CA LEU A 235 -18.38 -17.84 -0.78
C LEU A 235 -19.84 -17.69 -1.15
#